data_98cc85619839f8626bdb6fb28b11cbb1
#
_entry.id   98cc85619839f8626bdb6fb28b11cbb1
#
_cell.length_a   1.000
_cell.length_b   1.000
_cell.length_c   1.000
_cell.angle_alpha   90.00
_cell.angle_beta   90.00
_cell.angle_gamma   90.00
#
_symmetry.space_group_name_H-M   'P 1'
#
loop_
_entity.id
_entity.type
_entity.pdbx_description
1 polymer ?
#
loop_
_entity_poly.entity_id
_entity_poly.type
_entity_poly.pdbx_seq_one_letter_code
_entity_poly.pdbx_strand_id
1 'polypeptide(L)'
;MQKVFGVLLALLISISSHAQGPPKEGPSALSDVFYQAETYRITGRSELAKEAYANILADDPTHETALYRLARLLFLEGLFFEAEELLTVGTVNHPNNEWMWRLQAQNAKQIGNTAIVLVSFERLIELKPHKHEYIQDALQSALIVNNTEKALYYLNLLEERLGSSPETVQQKMEIHLRNNDIKSATEVIKNAIKNNPNRAEYRGLAAQFYDANGKRKKTGKILSQAVLDFPNNAPIAMEYARFLQSGDNVKESMYFLERALTMPGMSLKDKGPVLLSLWETAQRDTSMLPMVNRSWAATKELHQEEGTYYLLLGERLLLENKIQESVLMYLQAVERGYNDIEVYTQIAELCKQTKQDSIARDVINRFKTDFGHRIEILEYIVFWYYEKQWWEDCAELAMESAPKALEDDVQKWFYNLAGTAFFSQDLVDMGVKAYTYSLDIERDAATLNNLAWELGKRSLDLERALKLTQESNSKKGLEATYLDTWAWVLFKMGDYTEAQKKMALALQLQRSKPDATLYRHAGAIEKALGNEDKALEYNQKAKELEGK
;
A
#
# COMPACT_ATOMS: atom_id res chain seq x y z
N MET A 1 -3.76 47.48 7.66
CA MET A 1 -2.45 48.10 7.93
C MET A 1 -2.10 48.19 9.42
N GLN A 2 -2.95 48.67 10.32
CA GLN A 2 -2.62 48.78 11.76
C GLN A 2 -2.42 47.43 12.50
N LYS A 3 -3.09 46.35 12.09
CA LYS A 3 -2.92 45.00 12.70
C LYS A 3 -1.64 44.28 12.25
N VAL A 4 -1.20 44.50 11.02
CA VAL A 4 0.06 43.93 10.47
C VAL A 4 1.27 44.54 11.16
N PHE A 5 1.18 45.84 11.48
CA PHE A 5 2.21 46.52 12.28
C PHE A 5 2.30 46.00 13.74
N GLY A 6 1.19 45.51 14.29
CA GLY A 6 1.14 44.98 15.66
C GLY A 6 1.81 43.61 15.81
N VAL A 7 1.73 42.72 14.81
CA VAL A 7 2.34 41.37 14.88
C VAL A 7 3.81 41.41 14.47
N LEU A 8 4.18 42.22 13.49
CA LEU A 8 5.59 42.54 13.23
C LEU A 8 6.25 43.16 14.47
N LEU A 9 5.53 44.02 15.18
CA LEU A 9 6.01 44.63 16.44
C LEU A 9 6.05 43.59 17.57
N ALA A 10 5.14 42.64 17.66
CA ALA A 10 5.13 41.57 18.66
C ALA A 10 6.24 40.53 18.41
N LEU A 11 6.48 40.14 17.14
CA LEU A 11 7.63 39.32 16.75
C LEU A 11 8.96 40.05 17.00
N LEU A 12 9.02 41.33 16.72
CA LEU A 12 10.20 42.18 17.05
C LEU A 12 10.40 42.37 18.54
N ILE A 13 9.35 42.46 19.35
CA ILE A 13 9.46 42.60 20.82
C ILE A 13 9.88 41.29 21.50
N SER A 14 9.47 40.15 20.99
CA SER A 14 9.93 38.84 21.52
C SER A 14 11.40 38.51 21.17
N ILE A 15 11.92 39.11 20.07
CA ILE A 15 13.30 38.93 19.60
C ILE A 15 14.25 39.99 20.14
N SER A 16 13.75 41.21 20.42
CA SER A 16 14.57 42.38 20.76
C SER A 16 15.07 42.46 22.23
N SER A 17 14.86 41.42 23.06
CA SER A 17 15.41 41.42 24.40
C SER A 17 16.93 41.13 24.50
N HIS A 18 17.61 40.88 23.35
CA HIS A 18 19.03 40.45 23.36
C HIS A 18 19.98 41.13 22.37
N ALA A 19 19.60 42.21 21.69
CA ALA A 19 20.50 42.85 20.73
C ALA A 19 20.51 44.38 20.87
N GLN A 20 21.48 44.93 21.63
CA GLN A 20 21.91 46.31 21.51
C GLN A 20 23.30 46.36 20.86
N GLY A 21 23.32 46.61 19.54
CA GLY A 21 24.50 47.03 18.79
C GLY A 21 24.23 48.35 18.08
N PRO A 22 25.25 49.23 17.84
CA PRO A 22 25.03 50.55 17.24
C PRO A 22 24.58 50.47 15.77
N PRO A 23 23.79 51.46 15.29
CA PRO A 23 23.29 51.48 13.92
C PRO A 23 24.43 51.67 12.92
N LYS A 24 24.47 50.84 11.87
CA LYS A 24 25.34 51.00 10.70
C LYS A 24 24.54 51.61 9.56
N GLU A 25 24.95 52.77 9.12
CA GLU A 25 24.34 53.48 7.97
C GLU A 25 24.91 52.96 6.62
N GLY A 26 24.01 52.75 5.61
CA GLY A 26 24.38 52.66 4.21
C GLY A 26 23.90 51.39 3.47
N PRO A 27 23.77 51.39 2.12
CA PRO A 27 23.34 50.25 1.30
C PRO A 27 24.21 49.00 1.44
N SER A 28 25.46 49.10 1.87
CA SER A 28 26.36 48.00 2.13
C SER A 28 25.96 47.16 3.38
N ALA A 29 25.36 47.79 4.38
CA ALA A 29 24.99 47.09 5.62
C ALA A 29 23.82 46.11 5.43
N LEU A 30 22.79 46.48 4.69
CA LEU A 30 21.67 45.58 4.33
C LEU A 30 22.15 44.37 3.50
N SER A 31 23.10 44.59 2.61
CA SER A 31 23.72 43.53 1.83
C SER A 31 24.45 42.51 2.71
N ASP A 32 25.23 42.95 3.66
CA ASP A 32 25.99 42.08 4.59
C ASP A 32 25.06 41.26 5.49
N VAL A 33 24.00 41.88 6.02
CA VAL A 33 22.98 41.18 6.83
C VAL A 33 22.23 40.14 5.98
N PHE A 34 21.94 40.46 4.71
CA PHE A 34 21.31 39.52 3.80
C PHE A 34 22.17 38.29 3.50
N TYR A 35 23.46 38.47 3.20
CA TYR A 35 24.40 37.37 3.00
C TYR A 35 24.56 36.51 4.26
N GLN A 36 24.53 37.13 5.43
CA GLN A 36 24.55 36.42 6.71
C GLN A 36 23.29 35.59 6.92
N ALA A 37 22.11 36.14 6.62
CA ALA A 37 20.83 35.45 6.71
C ALA A 37 20.80 34.21 5.76
N GLU A 38 21.25 34.35 4.51
CA GLU A 38 21.36 33.23 3.57
C GLU A 38 22.38 32.18 4.05
N THR A 39 23.49 32.60 4.65
CA THR A 39 24.47 31.68 5.23
C THR A 39 23.87 30.85 6.37
N TYR A 40 23.12 31.46 7.27
CA TYR A 40 22.43 30.78 8.36
C TYR A 40 21.39 29.79 7.80
N ARG A 41 20.62 30.19 6.79
CA ARG A 41 19.63 29.34 6.12
C ARG A 41 20.27 28.11 5.48
N ILE A 42 21.35 28.27 4.73
CA ILE A 42 22.05 27.17 4.04
C ILE A 42 22.72 26.21 5.01
N THR A 43 23.23 26.75 6.15
CA THR A 43 23.86 25.93 7.19
C THR A 43 22.88 25.32 8.18
N GLY A 44 21.55 25.43 7.95
CA GLY A 44 20.52 24.83 8.79
C GLY A 44 20.30 25.56 10.14
N ARG A 45 20.82 26.77 10.31
CA ARG A 45 20.63 27.59 11.53
C ARG A 45 19.35 28.42 11.40
N SER A 46 18.19 27.75 11.41
CA SER A 46 16.89 28.35 11.07
C SER A 46 16.52 29.53 11.95
N GLU A 47 16.75 29.48 13.26
CA GLU A 47 16.42 30.58 14.18
C GLU A 47 17.23 31.85 13.87
N LEU A 48 18.55 31.71 13.67
CA LEU A 48 19.39 32.84 13.30
C LEU A 48 19.06 33.40 11.92
N ALA A 49 18.64 32.56 11.00
CA ALA A 49 18.18 33.01 9.69
C ALA A 49 16.87 33.80 9.78
N LYS A 50 15.90 33.36 10.59
CA LYS A 50 14.64 34.07 10.84
C LYS A 50 14.89 35.44 11.46
N GLU A 51 15.74 35.51 12.49
CA GLU A 51 16.11 36.76 13.13
C GLU A 51 16.77 37.74 12.13
N ALA A 52 17.72 37.26 11.34
CA ALA A 52 18.38 38.10 10.34
C ALA A 52 17.42 38.60 9.25
N TYR A 53 16.50 37.78 8.75
CA TYR A 53 15.46 38.23 7.81
C TYR A 53 14.48 39.22 8.46
N ALA A 54 14.10 39.01 9.73
CA ALA A 54 13.24 39.93 10.45
C ALA A 54 13.92 41.32 10.66
N ASN A 55 15.23 41.35 10.90
CA ASN A 55 15.98 42.59 10.98
C ASN A 55 16.01 43.36 9.66
N ILE A 56 16.15 42.62 8.51
CA ILE A 56 16.04 43.25 7.18
C ILE A 56 14.66 43.85 6.98
N LEU A 57 13.59 43.15 7.41
CA LEU A 57 12.20 43.62 7.27
C LEU A 57 11.86 44.76 8.26
N ALA A 58 12.62 44.92 9.33
CA ALA A 58 12.50 46.08 10.23
C ALA A 58 12.98 47.37 9.53
N ASP A 59 14.04 47.27 8.73
CA ASP A 59 14.59 48.39 7.95
C ASP A 59 13.85 48.62 6.63
N ASP A 60 13.51 47.52 5.92
CA ASP A 60 12.72 47.55 4.68
C ASP A 60 11.59 46.55 4.76
N PRO A 61 10.39 46.92 5.22
CA PRO A 61 9.22 46.05 5.35
C PRO A 61 8.73 45.44 4.04
N THR A 62 9.21 45.95 2.91
CA THR A 62 8.81 45.48 1.56
C THR A 62 9.90 44.69 0.85
N HIS A 63 11.00 44.38 1.53
CA HIS A 63 12.14 43.67 0.92
C HIS A 63 11.73 42.30 0.39
N GLU A 64 11.66 42.15 -0.93
CA GLU A 64 11.08 41.02 -1.64
C GLU A 64 11.62 39.65 -1.18
N THR A 65 12.94 39.51 -1.17
CA THR A 65 13.57 38.23 -0.85
C THR A 65 13.45 37.88 0.63
N ALA A 66 13.56 38.88 1.55
CA ALA A 66 13.42 38.63 2.97
C ALA A 66 11.98 38.18 3.33
N LEU A 67 10.95 38.83 2.75
CA LEU A 67 9.55 38.41 2.88
C LEU A 67 9.36 36.95 2.46
N TYR A 68 9.84 36.59 1.27
CA TYR A 68 9.71 35.23 0.77
C TYR A 68 10.46 34.21 1.63
N ARG A 69 11.70 34.50 2.00
CA ARG A 69 12.55 33.57 2.78
C ARG A 69 12.02 33.33 4.18
N LEU A 70 11.63 34.40 4.88
CA LEU A 70 11.06 34.30 6.22
C LEU A 70 9.72 33.57 6.18
N ALA A 71 8.82 33.94 5.27
CA ALA A 71 7.55 33.24 5.12
C ALA A 71 7.73 31.75 4.82
N ARG A 72 8.74 31.39 4.00
CA ARG A 72 9.03 29.99 3.69
C ARG A 72 9.55 29.21 4.89
N LEU A 73 10.40 29.82 5.74
CA LEU A 73 10.87 29.19 6.97
C LEU A 73 9.71 28.95 7.93
N LEU A 74 8.85 29.95 8.14
CA LEU A 74 7.65 29.82 8.98
C LEU A 74 6.69 28.75 8.45
N PHE A 75 6.49 28.69 7.14
CA PHE A 75 5.69 27.64 6.50
C PHE A 75 6.24 26.22 6.79
N LEU A 76 7.56 26.03 6.68
CA LEU A 76 8.21 24.74 6.94
C LEU A 76 8.13 24.33 8.41
N GLU A 77 8.01 25.27 9.33
CA GLU A 77 7.84 25.05 10.76
C GLU A 77 6.36 24.90 11.18
N GLY A 78 5.42 24.99 10.22
CA GLY A 78 4.00 24.89 10.51
C GLY A 78 3.35 26.17 11.06
N LEU A 79 4.08 27.29 11.09
CA LEU A 79 3.61 28.61 11.53
C LEU A 79 2.89 29.32 10.38
N PHE A 80 1.76 28.73 9.97
CA PHE A 80 1.08 29.12 8.72
C PHE A 80 0.43 30.50 8.80
N PHE A 81 -0.06 30.93 9.97
CA PHE A 81 -0.71 32.24 10.12
C PHE A 81 0.31 33.37 10.03
N GLU A 82 1.47 33.21 10.64
CA GLU A 82 2.57 34.16 10.57
C GLU A 82 3.16 34.24 9.16
N ALA A 83 3.26 33.10 8.48
CA ALA A 83 3.67 33.05 7.08
C ALA A 83 2.68 33.80 6.18
N GLU A 84 1.35 33.68 6.43
CA GLU A 84 0.30 34.37 5.64
C GLU A 84 0.37 35.88 5.72
N GLU A 85 0.72 36.42 6.90
CA GLU A 85 0.87 37.87 7.05
C GLU A 85 2.01 38.41 6.16
N LEU A 86 3.17 37.74 6.18
CA LEU A 86 4.31 38.11 5.34
C LEU A 86 4.01 37.94 3.84
N LEU A 87 3.34 36.85 3.48
CA LEU A 87 2.96 36.56 2.10
C LEU A 87 1.93 37.58 1.56
N THR A 88 1.01 38.03 2.41
CA THR A 88 0.06 39.10 2.05
C THR A 88 0.80 40.40 1.74
N VAL A 89 1.75 40.81 2.59
CA VAL A 89 2.59 41.98 2.31
C VAL A 89 3.40 41.78 1.03
N GLY A 90 3.98 40.57 0.88
CA GLY A 90 4.83 40.23 -0.27
C GLY A 90 4.08 40.25 -1.60
N THR A 91 2.90 39.64 -1.67
CA THR A 91 2.12 39.57 -2.92
C THR A 91 1.50 40.92 -3.32
N VAL A 92 1.20 41.79 -2.34
CA VAL A 92 0.71 43.15 -2.62
C VAL A 92 1.85 44.03 -3.18
N ASN A 93 3.05 43.99 -2.59
CA ASN A 93 4.16 44.84 -3.02
C ASN A 93 4.91 44.28 -4.24
N HIS A 94 4.92 42.94 -4.40
CA HIS A 94 5.60 42.24 -5.49
C HIS A 94 4.65 41.34 -6.29
N PRO A 95 3.62 41.93 -6.96
CA PRO A 95 2.56 41.16 -7.61
C PRO A 95 3.02 40.29 -8.78
N ASN A 96 4.23 40.50 -9.27
CA ASN A 96 4.81 39.73 -10.37
C ASN A 96 5.72 38.57 -9.90
N ASN A 97 5.91 38.41 -8.60
CA ASN A 97 6.73 37.33 -8.06
C ASN A 97 5.95 36.01 -8.02
N GLU A 98 6.25 35.12 -8.97
CA GLU A 98 5.64 33.78 -9.07
C GLU A 98 5.83 32.95 -7.79
N TRP A 99 7.01 32.98 -7.19
CA TRP A 99 7.35 32.18 -6.02
C TRP A 99 6.55 32.59 -4.78
N MET A 100 6.31 33.89 -4.62
CA MET A 100 5.50 34.46 -3.55
C MET A 100 4.05 33.95 -3.64
N TRP A 101 3.44 34.04 -4.83
CA TRP A 101 2.07 33.55 -5.06
C TRP A 101 1.96 32.01 -4.91
N ARG A 102 2.97 31.27 -5.34
CA ARG A 102 3.00 29.81 -5.13
C ARG A 102 3.03 29.44 -3.64
N LEU A 103 3.87 30.10 -2.88
CA LEU A 103 3.97 29.86 -1.43
C LEU A 103 2.68 30.29 -0.72
N GLN A 104 2.06 31.42 -1.14
CA GLN A 104 0.78 31.85 -0.59
C GLN A 104 -0.33 30.84 -0.88
N ALA A 105 -0.40 30.30 -2.08
CA ALA A 105 -1.37 29.26 -2.41
C ALA A 105 -1.17 27.99 -1.55
N GLN A 106 0.09 27.56 -1.35
CA GLN A 106 0.41 26.42 -0.51
C GLN A 106 0.06 26.67 0.96
N ASN A 107 0.42 27.85 1.49
CA ASN A 107 0.12 28.25 2.86
C ASN A 107 -1.38 28.34 3.11
N ALA A 108 -2.11 28.98 2.20
CA ALA A 108 -3.55 29.11 2.28
C ALA A 108 -4.29 27.75 2.23
N LYS A 109 -3.75 26.74 1.53
CA LYS A 109 -4.26 25.37 1.59
C LYS A 109 -4.13 24.77 3.00
N GLN A 110 -3.02 25.02 3.70
CA GLN A 110 -2.81 24.51 5.06
C GLN A 110 -3.76 25.12 6.08
N ILE A 111 -4.04 26.43 5.98
CA ILE A 111 -4.99 27.11 6.87
C ILE A 111 -6.46 26.98 6.41
N GLY A 112 -6.72 26.30 5.29
CA GLY A 112 -8.07 26.11 4.75
C GLY A 112 -8.69 27.37 4.12
N ASN A 113 -7.89 28.40 3.80
CA ASN A 113 -8.38 29.65 3.20
C ASN A 113 -8.47 29.55 1.67
N THR A 114 -9.55 28.95 1.21
CA THR A 114 -9.76 28.68 -0.22
C THR A 114 -9.88 29.95 -1.07
N ALA A 115 -10.37 31.06 -0.50
CA ALA A 115 -10.45 32.31 -1.23
C ALA A 115 -9.05 32.80 -1.65
N ILE A 116 -8.09 32.77 -0.72
CA ILE A 116 -6.70 33.13 -1.02
C ILE A 116 -6.06 32.11 -1.99
N VAL A 117 -6.38 30.82 -1.85
CA VAL A 117 -5.90 29.79 -2.81
C VAL A 117 -6.30 30.13 -4.24
N LEU A 118 -7.59 30.43 -4.46
CA LEU A 118 -8.10 30.73 -5.80
C LEU A 118 -7.51 32.03 -6.37
N VAL A 119 -7.44 33.08 -5.57
CA VAL A 119 -6.82 34.37 -5.98
C VAL A 119 -5.35 34.17 -6.35
N SER A 120 -4.62 33.38 -5.55
CA SER A 120 -3.21 33.10 -5.82
C SER A 120 -3.00 32.34 -7.14
N PHE A 121 -3.83 31.32 -7.42
CA PHE A 121 -3.74 30.60 -8.68
C PHE A 121 -4.22 31.43 -9.89
N GLU A 122 -5.23 32.27 -9.73
CA GLU A 122 -5.64 33.22 -10.78
C GLU A 122 -4.46 34.09 -11.19
N ARG A 123 -3.75 34.63 -10.19
CA ARG A 123 -2.59 35.47 -10.48
C ARG A 123 -1.43 34.65 -11.11
N LEU A 124 -1.21 33.42 -10.66
CA LEU A 124 -0.21 32.52 -11.27
C LEU A 124 -0.53 32.18 -12.72
N ILE A 125 -1.81 31.97 -13.06
CA ILE A 125 -2.29 31.73 -14.43
C ILE A 125 -2.05 32.96 -15.33
N GLU A 126 -2.25 34.17 -14.79
CA GLU A 126 -1.96 35.42 -15.52
C GLU A 126 -0.44 35.59 -15.75
N LEU A 127 0.38 35.34 -14.71
CA LEU A 127 1.83 35.50 -14.80
C LEU A 127 2.48 34.45 -15.71
N LYS A 128 1.95 33.23 -15.75
CA LYS A 128 2.51 32.10 -16.50
C LYS A 128 1.43 31.36 -17.28
N PRO A 129 0.87 31.96 -18.32
CA PRO A 129 -0.25 31.40 -19.07
C PRO A 129 0.01 30.02 -19.68
N HIS A 130 1.26 29.69 -19.95
CA HIS A 130 1.67 28.40 -20.54
C HIS A 130 1.85 27.27 -19.52
N LYS A 131 1.80 27.57 -18.21
CA LYS A 131 1.85 26.56 -17.15
C LYS A 131 0.45 26.05 -16.82
N HIS A 132 0.03 24.99 -17.51
CA HIS A 132 -1.30 24.40 -17.35
C HIS A 132 -1.54 23.80 -15.97
N GLU A 133 -0.46 23.45 -15.25
CA GLU A 133 -0.49 22.95 -13.87
C GLU A 133 -1.24 23.93 -12.93
N TYR A 134 -1.06 25.24 -13.10
CA TYR A 134 -1.76 26.22 -12.27
C TYR A 134 -3.27 26.24 -12.50
N ILE A 135 -3.72 25.94 -13.73
CA ILE A 135 -5.14 25.82 -14.03
C ILE A 135 -5.70 24.54 -13.40
N GLN A 136 -4.94 23.44 -13.43
CA GLN A 136 -5.33 22.19 -12.79
C GLN A 136 -5.42 22.33 -11.27
N ASP A 137 -4.43 22.98 -10.64
CA ASP A 137 -4.45 23.27 -9.20
C ASP A 137 -5.62 24.17 -8.79
N ALA A 138 -5.92 25.19 -9.59
CA ALA A 138 -7.07 26.09 -9.41
C ALA A 138 -8.39 25.31 -9.53
N LEU A 139 -8.51 24.44 -10.54
CA LEU A 139 -9.66 23.55 -10.75
C LEU A 139 -9.89 22.65 -9.55
N GLN A 140 -8.83 21.94 -9.08
CA GLN A 140 -8.94 21.08 -7.91
C GLN A 140 -9.39 21.85 -6.67
N SER A 141 -8.84 23.05 -6.46
CA SER A 141 -9.22 23.90 -5.34
C SER A 141 -10.69 24.34 -5.43
N ALA A 142 -11.17 24.67 -6.63
CA ALA A 142 -12.57 25.04 -6.87
C ALA A 142 -13.53 23.86 -6.64
N LEU A 143 -13.11 22.64 -7.03
CA LEU A 143 -13.89 21.40 -6.81
C LEU A 143 -14.01 21.04 -5.32
N ILE A 144 -12.93 21.20 -4.55
CA ILE A 144 -12.93 20.91 -3.10
C ILE A 144 -13.97 21.76 -2.36
N VAL A 145 -14.12 23.01 -2.76
CA VAL A 145 -15.10 23.94 -2.13
C VAL A 145 -16.44 23.98 -2.83
N ASN A 146 -16.69 23.09 -3.78
CA ASN A 146 -17.91 23.05 -4.58
C ASN A 146 -18.23 24.38 -5.29
N ASN A 147 -17.20 25.14 -5.69
CA ASN A 147 -17.40 26.35 -6.50
C ASN A 147 -17.57 25.97 -7.96
N THR A 148 -18.81 25.67 -8.32
CA THR A 148 -19.22 25.22 -9.66
C THR A 148 -18.80 26.19 -10.76
N GLU A 149 -18.97 27.48 -10.54
CA GLU A 149 -18.67 28.52 -11.53
C GLU A 149 -17.18 28.56 -11.88
N LYS A 150 -16.33 28.60 -10.85
CA LYS A 150 -14.87 28.61 -11.03
C LYS A 150 -14.38 27.30 -11.62
N ALA A 151 -14.92 26.15 -11.19
CA ALA A 151 -14.54 24.84 -11.73
C ALA A 151 -14.86 24.74 -13.23
N LEU A 152 -16.04 25.17 -13.66
CA LEU A 152 -16.41 25.23 -15.09
C LEU A 152 -15.55 26.23 -15.87
N TYR A 153 -15.22 27.37 -15.26
CA TYR A 153 -14.32 28.35 -15.86
C TYR A 153 -12.94 27.76 -16.15
N TYR A 154 -12.32 27.08 -15.17
CA TYR A 154 -11.00 26.48 -15.35
C TYR A 154 -11.02 25.30 -16.34
N LEU A 155 -12.09 24.50 -16.36
CA LEU A 155 -12.26 23.45 -17.39
C LEU A 155 -12.38 24.05 -18.79
N ASN A 156 -13.09 25.17 -18.96
CA ASN A 156 -13.17 25.88 -20.24
C ASN A 156 -11.80 26.42 -20.64
N LEU A 157 -11.06 26.98 -19.70
CA LEU A 157 -9.71 27.49 -19.94
C LEU A 157 -8.71 26.39 -20.32
N LEU A 158 -8.83 25.21 -19.72
CA LEU A 158 -8.04 24.03 -20.13
C LEU A 158 -8.38 23.59 -21.56
N GLU A 159 -9.68 23.53 -21.91
CA GLU A 159 -10.10 23.18 -23.27
C GLU A 159 -9.68 24.22 -24.32
N GLU A 160 -9.71 25.49 -23.98
CA GLU A 160 -9.24 26.56 -24.88
C GLU A 160 -7.74 26.39 -25.20
N ARG A 161 -6.95 25.97 -24.21
CA ARG A 161 -5.49 25.87 -24.37
C ARG A 161 -4.99 24.52 -24.87
N LEU A 162 -5.62 23.43 -24.46
CA LEU A 162 -5.18 22.06 -24.75
C LEU A 162 -6.10 21.33 -25.73
N GLY A 163 -7.24 21.91 -26.05
CA GLY A 163 -8.30 21.22 -26.76
C GLY A 163 -9.22 20.44 -25.83
N SER A 164 -10.40 20.08 -26.32
CA SER A 164 -11.37 19.28 -25.57
C SER A 164 -10.89 17.84 -25.46
N SER A 165 -10.98 17.27 -24.26
CA SER A 165 -10.71 15.86 -23.99
C SER A 165 -11.94 15.17 -23.39
N PRO A 166 -12.07 13.83 -23.50
CA PRO A 166 -13.15 13.09 -22.84
C PRO A 166 -13.20 13.35 -21.34
N GLU A 167 -12.06 13.50 -20.69
CA GLU A 167 -11.93 13.75 -19.26
C GLU A 167 -12.50 15.13 -18.87
N THR A 168 -12.17 16.19 -19.61
CA THR A 168 -12.70 17.53 -19.34
C THR A 168 -14.20 17.62 -19.59
N VAL A 169 -14.70 16.93 -20.63
CA VAL A 169 -16.13 16.82 -20.92
C VAL A 169 -16.85 16.05 -19.81
N GLN A 170 -16.30 14.93 -19.37
CA GLN A 170 -16.86 14.16 -18.27
C GLN A 170 -16.93 14.99 -16.98
N GLN A 171 -15.85 15.67 -16.60
CA GLN A 171 -15.83 16.52 -15.41
C GLN A 171 -16.88 17.64 -15.47
N LYS A 172 -17.06 18.30 -16.64
CA LYS A 172 -18.13 19.29 -16.82
C LYS A 172 -19.51 18.69 -16.63
N MET A 173 -19.75 17.50 -17.20
CA MET A 173 -21.00 16.79 -17.01
C MET A 173 -21.25 16.42 -15.55
N GLU A 174 -20.24 15.92 -14.85
CA GLU A 174 -20.34 15.56 -13.42
C GLU A 174 -20.66 16.79 -12.54
N ILE A 175 -20.05 17.95 -12.82
CA ILE A 175 -20.35 19.20 -12.12
C ILE A 175 -21.83 19.58 -12.31
N HIS A 176 -22.35 19.52 -13.53
CA HIS A 176 -23.77 19.82 -13.80
C HIS A 176 -24.70 18.79 -13.14
N LEU A 177 -24.33 17.50 -13.15
CA LEU A 177 -25.11 16.42 -12.51
C LEU A 177 -25.17 16.56 -10.99
N ARG A 178 -24.08 16.93 -10.34
CA ARG A 178 -24.07 17.22 -8.88
C ARG A 178 -25.04 18.36 -8.51
N ASN A 179 -25.25 19.29 -9.43
CA ASN A 179 -26.22 20.38 -9.27
C ASN A 179 -27.62 20.02 -9.78
N ASN A 180 -27.89 18.74 -10.09
CA ASN A 180 -29.14 18.25 -10.68
C ASN A 180 -29.49 18.91 -12.04
N ASP A 181 -28.52 19.50 -12.73
CA ASP A 181 -28.71 20.16 -14.06
C ASP A 181 -28.41 19.16 -15.20
N ILE A 182 -29.32 18.21 -15.38
CA ILE A 182 -29.22 17.20 -16.46
C ILE A 182 -29.28 17.85 -17.84
N LYS A 183 -29.91 19.05 -17.94
CA LYS A 183 -30.03 19.77 -19.22
C LYS A 183 -28.67 20.29 -19.69
N SER A 184 -27.94 21.00 -18.83
CA SER A 184 -26.60 21.49 -19.16
C SER A 184 -25.62 20.34 -19.38
N ALA A 185 -25.64 19.27 -18.56
CA ALA A 185 -24.85 18.07 -18.81
C ALA A 185 -25.12 17.45 -20.19
N THR A 186 -26.42 17.44 -20.62
CA THR A 186 -26.80 16.96 -21.96
C THR A 186 -26.24 17.86 -23.07
N GLU A 187 -26.24 19.19 -22.89
CA GLU A 187 -25.68 20.10 -23.88
C GLU A 187 -24.15 19.99 -23.97
N VAL A 188 -23.46 19.81 -22.87
CA VAL A 188 -21.99 19.57 -22.84
C VAL A 188 -21.63 18.40 -23.76
N ILE A 189 -22.25 17.21 -23.56
CA ILE A 189 -21.89 16.04 -24.36
C ILE A 189 -22.32 16.15 -25.81
N LYS A 190 -23.47 16.78 -26.12
CA LYS A 190 -23.88 17.03 -27.50
C LYS A 190 -22.89 17.93 -28.24
N ASN A 191 -22.44 19.00 -27.59
CA ASN A 191 -21.46 19.91 -28.16
C ASN A 191 -20.12 19.23 -28.37
N ALA A 192 -19.68 18.38 -27.43
CA ALA A 192 -18.47 17.56 -27.58
C ALA A 192 -18.52 16.66 -28.82
N ILE A 193 -19.63 15.94 -29.02
CA ILE A 193 -19.84 15.11 -30.23
C ILE A 193 -19.85 15.93 -31.51
N LYS A 194 -20.56 17.10 -31.50
CA LYS A 194 -20.67 17.97 -32.65
C LYS A 194 -19.32 18.54 -33.07
N ASN A 195 -18.52 18.96 -32.09
CA ASN A 195 -17.23 19.60 -32.36
C ASN A 195 -16.12 18.56 -32.68
N ASN A 196 -16.31 17.30 -32.29
CA ASN A 196 -15.35 16.22 -32.49
C ASN A 196 -16.03 14.99 -33.15
N PRO A 197 -16.54 15.11 -34.38
CA PRO A 197 -17.34 14.04 -34.98
C PRO A 197 -16.58 12.74 -35.24
N ASN A 198 -15.26 12.80 -35.36
CA ASN A 198 -14.38 11.67 -35.66
C ASN A 198 -13.79 10.99 -34.40
N ARG A 199 -14.25 11.37 -33.20
CA ARG A 199 -13.79 10.78 -31.93
C ARG A 199 -14.89 9.92 -31.32
N ALA A 200 -14.64 8.61 -31.31
CA ALA A 200 -15.56 7.59 -30.80
C ALA A 200 -15.83 7.73 -29.30
N GLU A 201 -14.83 8.20 -28.54
CA GLU A 201 -14.85 8.30 -27.08
C GLU A 201 -16.04 9.16 -26.59
N TYR A 202 -16.36 10.24 -27.29
CA TYR A 202 -17.51 11.10 -26.91
C TYR A 202 -18.86 10.40 -27.12
N ARG A 203 -18.94 9.44 -28.07
CA ARG A 203 -20.16 8.64 -28.24
C ARG A 203 -20.32 7.60 -27.14
N GLY A 204 -19.20 6.98 -26.73
CA GLY A 204 -19.17 6.09 -25.55
C GLY A 204 -19.60 6.82 -24.29
N LEU A 205 -19.00 8.01 -24.02
CA LEU A 205 -19.37 8.85 -22.89
C LEU A 205 -20.85 9.27 -22.91
N ALA A 206 -21.38 9.61 -24.09
CA ALA A 206 -22.79 9.93 -24.24
C ALA A 206 -23.70 8.73 -23.98
N ALA A 207 -23.30 7.54 -24.42
CA ALA A 207 -24.05 6.32 -24.17
C ALA A 207 -24.12 6.01 -22.67
N GLN A 208 -23.01 6.06 -21.98
CA GLN A 208 -22.93 5.87 -20.52
C GLN A 208 -23.79 6.90 -19.78
N PHE A 209 -23.70 8.17 -20.17
CA PHE A 209 -24.52 9.23 -19.59
C PHE A 209 -26.03 8.98 -19.77
N TYR A 210 -26.48 8.63 -20.97
CA TYR A 210 -27.90 8.38 -21.22
C TYR A 210 -28.38 7.09 -20.54
N ASP A 211 -27.55 6.07 -20.44
CA ASP A 211 -27.88 4.83 -19.74
C ASP A 211 -28.06 5.06 -18.25
N ALA A 212 -27.10 5.74 -17.61
CA ALA A 212 -27.16 6.13 -16.21
C ALA A 212 -28.39 6.99 -15.87
N ASN A 213 -28.91 7.75 -16.84
CA ASN A 213 -30.15 8.55 -16.69
C ASN A 213 -31.41 7.83 -17.19
N GLY A 214 -31.38 6.51 -17.36
CA GLY A 214 -32.55 5.69 -17.74
C GLY A 214 -33.07 5.95 -19.18
N LYS A 215 -32.29 6.62 -20.03
CA LYS A 215 -32.70 6.96 -21.41
C LYS A 215 -32.29 5.89 -22.41
N ARG A 216 -32.63 4.64 -22.11
CA ARG A 216 -32.21 3.44 -22.86
C ARG A 216 -32.39 3.53 -24.39
N LYS A 217 -33.50 4.12 -24.89
CA LYS A 217 -33.70 4.34 -26.33
C LYS A 217 -32.63 5.23 -26.96
N LYS A 218 -32.17 6.27 -26.23
CA LYS A 218 -31.10 7.15 -26.70
C LYS A 218 -29.74 6.46 -26.66
N THR A 219 -29.47 5.71 -25.61
CA THR A 219 -28.27 4.87 -25.49
C THR A 219 -28.14 3.95 -26.69
N GLY A 220 -29.19 3.17 -26.99
CA GLY A 220 -29.18 2.24 -28.12
C GLY A 220 -28.98 2.94 -29.47
N LYS A 221 -29.65 4.09 -29.71
CA LYS A 221 -29.48 4.87 -30.93
C LYS A 221 -28.05 5.39 -31.11
N ILE A 222 -27.41 5.86 -30.04
CA ILE A 222 -26.04 6.35 -30.10
C ILE A 222 -25.05 5.22 -30.35
N LEU A 223 -25.16 4.11 -29.62
CA LEU A 223 -24.25 2.98 -29.76
C LEU A 223 -24.39 2.29 -31.12
N SER A 224 -25.63 2.03 -31.58
CA SER A 224 -25.87 1.45 -32.91
C SER A 224 -25.29 2.30 -34.04
N GLN A 225 -25.39 3.63 -33.94
CA GLN A 225 -24.76 4.51 -34.92
C GLN A 225 -23.24 4.54 -34.74
N ALA A 226 -22.74 4.54 -33.51
CA ALA A 226 -21.31 4.59 -33.24
C ALA A 226 -20.54 3.37 -33.78
N VAL A 227 -21.10 2.15 -33.71
CA VAL A 227 -20.45 0.96 -34.29
C VAL A 227 -20.43 0.97 -35.81
N LEU A 228 -21.32 1.75 -36.46
CA LEU A 228 -21.31 1.97 -37.91
C LEU A 228 -20.28 3.04 -38.30
N ASP A 229 -20.23 4.14 -37.54
CA ASP A 229 -19.30 5.24 -37.79
C ASP A 229 -17.83 4.84 -37.48
N PHE A 230 -17.64 3.96 -36.48
CA PHE A 230 -16.33 3.50 -36.00
C PHE A 230 -16.23 1.97 -36.00
N PRO A 231 -16.26 1.32 -37.16
CA PRO A 231 -16.34 -0.15 -37.26
C PRO A 231 -15.14 -0.89 -36.64
N ASN A 232 -13.99 -0.24 -36.53
CA ASN A 232 -12.76 -0.83 -35.98
C ASN A 232 -12.43 -0.32 -34.56
N ASN A 233 -13.41 0.20 -33.83
CA ASN A 233 -13.24 0.67 -32.47
C ASN A 233 -13.70 -0.40 -31.47
N ALA A 234 -12.74 -1.10 -30.85
CA ALA A 234 -13.02 -2.16 -29.91
C ALA A 234 -13.80 -1.70 -28.65
N PRO A 235 -13.45 -0.56 -27.99
CA PRO A 235 -14.24 -0.02 -26.88
C PRO A 235 -15.71 0.21 -27.21
N ILE A 236 -16.02 0.81 -28.36
CA ILE A 236 -17.41 1.03 -28.78
C ILE A 236 -18.15 -0.27 -29.07
N ALA A 237 -17.49 -1.25 -29.70
CA ALA A 237 -18.06 -2.58 -29.91
C ALA A 237 -18.37 -3.27 -28.57
N MET A 238 -17.50 -3.15 -27.57
CA MET A 238 -17.69 -3.68 -26.22
C MET A 238 -18.88 -3.03 -25.51
N GLU A 239 -18.98 -1.69 -25.55
CA GLU A 239 -20.10 -0.96 -24.97
C GLU A 239 -21.43 -1.34 -25.62
N TYR A 240 -21.47 -1.50 -26.94
CA TYR A 240 -22.68 -1.92 -27.63
C TYR A 240 -23.06 -3.36 -27.31
N ALA A 241 -22.09 -4.25 -27.21
CA ALA A 241 -22.31 -5.63 -26.78
C ALA A 241 -22.95 -5.69 -25.39
N ARG A 242 -22.43 -4.95 -24.41
CA ARG A 242 -23.00 -4.85 -23.06
C ARG A 242 -24.43 -4.31 -23.07
N PHE A 243 -24.69 -3.28 -23.86
CA PHE A 243 -26.02 -2.71 -24.02
C PHE A 243 -27.02 -3.72 -24.59
N LEU A 244 -26.62 -4.49 -25.61
CA LEU A 244 -27.46 -5.53 -26.23
C LEU A 244 -27.72 -6.68 -25.25
N GLN A 245 -26.73 -7.09 -24.47
CA GLN A 245 -26.87 -8.15 -23.48
C GLN A 245 -27.91 -7.78 -22.40
N SER A 246 -27.89 -6.55 -21.92
CA SER A 246 -28.89 -6.06 -20.96
C SER A 246 -30.30 -5.91 -21.54
N GLY A 247 -30.49 -6.11 -22.84
CA GLY A 247 -31.75 -6.03 -23.56
C GLY A 247 -32.21 -7.36 -24.15
N ASP A 248 -31.66 -8.50 -23.66
CA ASP A 248 -31.96 -9.86 -24.10
C ASP A 248 -31.63 -10.16 -25.58
N ASN A 249 -30.90 -9.29 -26.27
CA ASN A 249 -30.42 -9.52 -27.63
C ASN A 249 -29.06 -10.25 -27.63
N VAL A 250 -29.05 -11.48 -27.11
CA VAL A 250 -27.83 -12.24 -26.84
C VAL A 250 -27.02 -12.49 -28.11
N LYS A 251 -27.69 -12.86 -29.23
CA LYS A 251 -26.99 -13.21 -30.48
C LYS A 251 -26.21 -12.05 -31.08
N GLU A 252 -26.79 -10.87 -31.11
CA GLU A 252 -26.13 -9.68 -31.64
C GLU A 252 -25.06 -9.16 -30.64
N SER A 253 -25.34 -9.28 -29.34
CA SER A 253 -24.35 -8.99 -28.30
C SER A 253 -23.09 -9.81 -28.49
N MET A 254 -23.20 -11.11 -28.67
CA MET A 254 -22.06 -12.01 -28.89
C MET A 254 -21.24 -11.66 -30.14
N TYR A 255 -21.89 -11.22 -31.22
CA TYR A 255 -21.19 -10.75 -32.41
C TYR A 255 -20.31 -9.52 -32.13
N PHE A 256 -20.85 -8.51 -31.46
CA PHE A 256 -20.06 -7.30 -31.13
C PHE A 256 -19.04 -7.56 -30.04
N LEU A 257 -19.30 -8.47 -29.12
CA LEU A 257 -18.36 -8.90 -28.09
C LEU A 257 -17.13 -9.59 -28.71
N GLU A 258 -17.33 -10.53 -29.63
CA GLU A 258 -16.25 -11.17 -30.37
C GLU A 258 -15.40 -10.11 -31.13
N ARG A 259 -16.06 -9.19 -31.82
CA ARG A 259 -15.37 -8.09 -32.52
C ARG A 259 -14.51 -7.26 -31.57
N ALA A 260 -15.06 -6.88 -30.41
CA ALA A 260 -14.31 -6.10 -29.41
C ALA A 260 -13.07 -6.84 -28.91
N LEU A 261 -13.20 -8.15 -28.67
CA LEU A 261 -12.11 -8.96 -28.13
C LEU A 261 -11.02 -9.26 -29.17
N THR A 262 -11.40 -9.37 -30.45
CA THR A 262 -10.46 -9.70 -31.54
C THR A 262 -9.76 -8.48 -32.15
N MET A 263 -10.30 -7.28 -31.95
CA MET A 263 -9.69 -6.04 -32.47
C MET A 263 -8.61 -5.49 -31.55
N PRO A 264 -7.60 -4.75 -32.10
CA PRO A 264 -6.68 -3.93 -31.29
C PRO A 264 -7.41 -2.75 -30.61
N GLY A 265 -6.70 -2.05 -29.72
CA GLY A 265 -7.18 -0.80 -29.10
C GLY A 265 -7.93 -0.94 -27.77
N MET A 266 -8.00 -2.16 -27.22
CA MET A 266 -8.36 -2.40 -25.82
C MET A 266 -7.20 -3.02 -25.07
N SER A 267 -6.98 -2.59 -23.84
CA SER A 267 -5.98 -3.17 -22.94
C SER A 267 -6.38 -4.57 -22.47
N LEU A 268 -5.41 -5.39 -22.09
CA LEU A 268 -5.69 -6.68 -21.46
C LEU A 268 -6.41 -6.53 -20.12
N LYS A 269 -6.21 -5.41 -19.40
CA LYS A 269 -6.95 -5.08 -18.19
C LYS A 269 -8.46 -5.03 -18.44
N ASP A 270 -8.87 -4.54 -19.60
CA ASP A 270 -10.28 -4.41 -19.96
C ASP A 270 -10.85 -5.69 -20.63
N LYS A 271 -10.04 -6.39 -21.43
CA LYS A 271 -10.42 -7.64 -22.12
C LYS A 271 -10.40 -8.85 -21.20
N GLY A 272 -9.42 -8.93 -20.29
CA GLY A 272 -9.11 -10.12 -19.51
C GLY A 272 -10.29 -10.66 -18.70
N PRO A 273 -10.96 -9.85 -17.86
CA PRO A 273 -12.11 -10.31 -17.09
C PRO A 273 -13.24 -10.86 -17.97
N VAL A 274 -13.44 -10.25 -19.14
CA VAL A 274 -14.47 -10.70 -20.09
C VAL A 274 -14.08 -12.04 -20.72
N LEU A 275 -12.82 -12.20 -21.13
CA LEU A 275 -12.31 -13.46 -21.69
C LEU A 275 -12.40 -14.63 -20.70
N LEU A 276 -12.06 -14.40 -19.43
CA LEU A 276 -12.14 -15.41 -18.37
C LEU A 276 -13.59 -15.80 -18.09
N SER A 277 -14.49 -14.83 -17.97
CA SER A 277 -15.92 -15.07 -17.77
C SER A 277 -16.55 -15.83 -18.95
N LEU A 278 -16.17 -15.48 -20.18
CA LEU A 278 -16.61 -16.21 -21.37
C LEU A 278 -16.04 -17.64 -21.42
N TRP A 279 -14.79 -17.81 -21.01
CA TRP A 279 -14.18 -19.14 -20.91
C TRP A 279 -14.92 -20.02 -19.91
N GLU A 280 -15.22 -19.51 -18.72
CA GLU A 280 -16.00 -20.22 -17.71
C GLU A 280 -17.41 -20.59 -18.21
N THR A 281 -18.07 -19.66 -18.89
CA THR A 281 -19.39 -19.90 -19.46
C THR A 281 -19.32 -20.97 -20.55
N ALA A 282 -18.29 -20.93 -21.41
CA ALA A 282 -18.10 -21.91 -22.50
C ALA A 282 -17.81 -23.35 -22.00
N GLN A 283 -17.35 -23.50 -20.74
CA GLN A 283 -17.24 -24.84 -20.12
C GLN A 283 -18.63 -25.45 -19.84
N ARG A 284 -19.66 -24.62 -19.66
CA ARG A 284 -21.04 -25.04 -19.40
C ARG A 284 -21.87 -25.11 -20.71
N ASP A 285 -21.58 -24.18 -21.63
CA ASP A 285 -22.21 -24.10 -22.96
C ASP A 285 -21.15 -24.20 -24.07
N THR A 286 -20.87 -25.39 -24.50
CA THR A 286 -19.83 -25.68 -25.51
C THR A 286 -20.08 -25.03 -26.88
N SER A 287 -21.30 -24.56 -27.15
CA SER A 287 -21.63 -23.84 -28.39
C SER A 287 -20.85 -22.53 -28.52
N MET A 288 -20.39 -21.97 -27.40
CA MET A 288 -19.61 -20.75 -27.35
C MET A 288 -18.10 -20.95 -27.59
N LEU A 289 -17.60 -22.19 -27.47
CA LEU A 289 -16.16 -22.50 -27.60
C LEU A 289 -15.50 -21.96 -28.88
N PRO A 290 -16.12 -22.08 -30.09
CA PRO A 290 -15.49 -21.57 -31.31
C PRO A 290 -15.19 -20.05 -31.23
N MET A 291 -16.13 -19.26 -30.73
CA MET A 291 -15.97 -17.81 -30.59
C MET A 291 -14.94 -17.47 -29.52
N VAL A 292 -15.02 -18.12 -28.37
CA VAL A 292 -14.08 -17.87 -27.24
C VAL A 292 -12.66 -18.26 -27.64
N ASN A 293 -12.45 -19.37 -28.34
CA ASN A 293 -11.14 -19.77 -28.84
C ASN A 293 -10.57 -18.78 -29.87
N ARG A 294 -11.39 -18.23 -30.78
CA ARG A 294 -10.92 -17.16 -31.69
C ARG A 294 -10.55 -15.92 -30.95
N SER A 295 -11.29 -15.54 -29.91
CA SER A 295 -10.97 -14.37 -29.07
C SER A 295 -9.65 -14.55 -28.31
N TRP A 296 -9.38 -15.74 -27.75
CA TRP A 296 -8.11 -16.07 -27.13
C TRP A 296 -6.95 -16.10 -28.13
N ALA A 297 -7.15 -16.63 -29.33
CA ALA A 297 -6.15 -16.67 -30.38
C ALA A 297 -5.75 -15.24 -30.83
N ALA A 298 -6.74 -14.37 -31.05
CA ALA A 298 -6.50 -12.97 -31.39
C ALA A 298 -5.81 -12.21 -30.23
N THR A 299 -6.20 -12.50 -28.99
CA THR A 299 -5.55 -11.89 -27.81
C THR A 299 -4.10 -12.31 -27.72
N LYS A 300 -3.78 -13.58 -28.00
CA LYS A 300 -2.39 -14.04 -28.08
C LYS A 300 -1.62 -13.27 -29.14
N GLU A 301 -2.16 -13.17 -30.35
CA GLU A 301 -1.49 -12.49 -31.47
C GLU A 301 -1.20 -11.01 -31.16
N LEU A 302 -2.12 -10.33 -30.48
CA LEU A 302 -1.99 -8.91 -30.15
C LEU A 302 -1.11 -8.62 -28.93
N HIS A 303 -1.01 -9.55 -27.96
CA HIS A 303 -0.49 -9.26 -26.62
C HIS A 303 0.51 -10.30 -26.08
N GLN A 304 1.03 -11.23 -26.92
CA GLN A 304 1.92 -12.30 -26.46
C GLN A 304 3.25 -11.81 -25.85
N GLU A 305 3.61 -10.56 -26.06
CA GLU A 305 4.83 -9.98 -25.46
C GLU A 305 4.54 -9.36 -24.07
N GLU A 306 3.29 -9.21 -23.69
CA GLU A 306 2.88 -8.60 -22.42
C GLU A 306 2.80 -9.65 -21.30
N GLY A 307 3.40 -9.36 -20.14
CA GLY A 307 3.28 -10.24 -18.96
C GLY A 307 1.83 -10.48 -18.52
N THR A 308 0.97 -9.46 -18.68
CA THR A 308 -0.47 -9.56 -18.38
C THR A 308 -1.19 -10.66 -19.20
N TYR A 309 -0.73 -10.94 -20.44
CA TYR A 309 -1.30 -12.05 -21.23
C TYR A 309 -1.07 -13.41 -20.55
N TYR A 310 0.14 -13.63 -20.05
CA TYR A 310 0.51 -14.86 -19.36
C TYR A 310 -0.15 -15.00 -18.00
N LEU A 311 -0.37 -13.88 -17.31
CA LEU A 311 -1.18 -13.84 -16.10
C LEU A 311 -2.60 -14.39 -16.40
N LEU A 312 -3.29 -13.83 -17.40
CA LEU A 312 -4.63 -14.26 -17.80
C LEU A 312 -4.66 -15.72 -18.27
N LEU A 313 -3.62 -16.17 -18.95
CA LEU A 313 -3.51 -17.56 -19.37
C LEU A 313 -3.33 -18.51 -18.17
N GLY A 314 -2.57 -18.07 -17.16
CA GLY A 314 -2.44 -18.79 -15.89
C GLY A 314 -3.76 -18.93 -15.17
N GLU A 315 -4.54 -17.84 -15.05
CA GLU A 315 -5.87 -17.86 -14.46
C GLU A 315 -6.84 -18.77 -15.22
N ARG A 316 -6.82 -18.72 -16.56
CA ARG A 316 -7.60 -19.64 -17.37
C ARG A 316 -7.26 -21.11 -17.08
N LEU A 317 -5.98 -21.44 -16.98
CA LEU A 317 -5.53 -22.80 -16.68
C LEU A 317 -5.96 -23.25 -15.27
N LEU A 318 -6.04 -22.36 -14.30
CA LEU A 318 -6.64 -22.66 -12.99
C LEU A 318 -8.13 -23.02 -13.11
N LEU A 319 -8.90 -22.32 -13.94
CA LEU A 319 -10.29 -22.66 -14.21
C LEU A 319 -10.41 -24.06 -14.87
N GLU A 320 -9.39 -24.49 -15.59
CA GLU A 320 -9.28 -25.83 -16.18
C GLU A 320 -8.72 -26.88 -15.20
N ASN A 321 -8.42 -26.51 -13.95
CA ASN A 321 -7.74 -27.34 -12.94
C ASN A 321 -6.35 -27.85 -13.37
N LYS A 322 -5.67 -27.10 -14.25
CA LYS A 322 -4.33 -27.38 -14.74
C LYS A 322 -3.28 -26.58 -13.95
N ILE A 323 -3.15 -26.91 -12.66
CA ILE A 323 -2.38 -26.10 -11.70
C ILE A 323 -0.91 -25.97 -12.11
N GLN A 324 -0.27 -27.07 -12.55
CA GLN A 324 1.15 -27.05 -12.92
C GLN A 324 1.43 -26.18 -14.13
N GLU A 325 0.56 -26.24 -15.15
CA GLU A 325 0.67 -25.40 -16.35
C GLU A 325 0.42 -23.94 -16.02
N SER A 326 -0.51 -23.66 -15.09
CA SER A 326 -0.80 -22.31 -14.60
C SER A 326 0.44 -21.68 -13.95
N VAL A 327 1.16 -22.41 -13.08
CA VAL A 327 2.40 -21.95 -12.47
C VAL A 327 3.42 -21.51 -13.52
N LEU A 328 3.58 -22.29 -14.61
CA LEU A 328 4.49 -21.93 -15.70
C LEU A 328 4.08 -20.62 -16.40
N MET A 329 2.79 -20.38 -16.55
CA MET A 329 2.30 -19.14 -17.16
C MET A 329 2.50 -17.92 -16.25
N TYR A 330 2.25 -18.07 -14.96
CA TYR A 330 2.55 -16.98 -13.99
C TYR A 330 4.05 -16.66 -13.93
N LEU A 331 4.92 -17.67 -13.99
CA LEU A 331 6.37 -17.43 -14.12
C LEU A 331 6.70 -16.63 -15.38
N GLN A 332 6.07 -16.98 -16.51
CA GLN A 332 6.25 -16.22 -17.75
C GLN A 332 5.73 -14.78 -17.65
N ALA A 333 4.67 -14.53 -16.87
CA ALA A 333 4.19 -13.19 -16.60
C ALA A 333 5.25 -12.36 -15.86
N VAL A 334 5.84 -12.94 -14.80
CA VAL A 334 6.93 -12.29 -14.04
C VAL A 334 8.17 -12.04 -14.90
N GLU A 335 8.57 -13.02 -15.72
CA GLU A 335 9.71 -12.88 -16.64
C GLU A 335 9.53 -11.74 -17.66
N ARG A 336 8.27 -11.41 -18.01
CA ARG A 336 7.92 -10.30 -18.90
C ARG A 336 7.59 -9.01 -18.17
N GLY A 337 8.05 -8.88 -16.93
CA GLY A 337 7.95 -7.64 -16.16
C GLY A 337 6.62 -7.40 -15.47
N TYR A 338 5.76 -8.41 -15.33
CA TYR A 338 4.58 -8.30 -14.49
C TYR A 338 4.97 -8.53 -13.04
N ASN A 339 5.43 -7.45 -12.38
CA ASN A 339 5.91 -7.50 -11.00
C ASN A 339 4.80 -7.05 -10.05
N ASP A 340 4.08 -8.03 -9.50
CA ASP A 340 3.02 -7.82 -8.51
C ASP A 340 3.18 -8.81 -7.37
N ILE A 341 3.06 -8.33 -6.13
CA ILE A 341 3.19 -9.12 -4.91
C ILE A 341 2.20 -10.31 -4.91
N GLU A 342 0.97 -10.07 -5.37
CA GLU A 342 -0.07 -11.09 -5.40
C GLU A 342 0.31 -12.26 -6.30
N VAL A 343 0.98 -12.00 -7.41
CA VAL A 343 1.42 -13.07 -8.34
C VAL A 343 2.51 -13.92 -7.72
N TYR A 344 3.49 -13.32 -7.04
CA TYR A 344 4.54 -14.08 -6.36
C TYR A 344 3.97 -14.98 -5.25
N THR A 345 3.06 -14.44 -4.44
CA THR A 345 2.41 -15.22 -3.38
C THR A 345 1.57 -16.34 -3.95
N GLN A 346 0.82 -16.08 -5.02
CA GLN A 346 0.01 -17.09 -5.70
C GLN A 346 0.86 -18.23 -6.29
N ILE A 347 1.97 -17.91 -6.96
CA ILE A 347 2.89 -18.94 -7.47
C ILE A 347 3.43 -19.80 -6.33
N ALA A 348 3.87 -19.18 -5.22
CA ALA A 348 4.40 -19.88 -4.08
C ALA A 348 3.38 -20.86 -3.48
N GLU A 349 2.13 -20.44 -3.30
CA GLU A 349 1.06 -21.28 -2.78
C GLU A 349 0.67 -22.43 -3.73
N LEU A 350 0.62 -22.17 -5.04
CA LEU A 350 0.37 -23.21 -6.04
C LEU A 350 1.51 -24.24 -6.10
N CYS A 351 2.75 -23.78 -5.97
CA CYS A 351 3.91 -24.66 -5.87
C CYS A 351 3.86 -25.53 -4.60
N LYS A 352 3.37 -24.98 -3.48
CA LYS A 352 3.16 -25.72 -2.23
C LYS A 352 2.13 -26.84 -2.44
N GLN A 353 0.99 -26.55 -3.08
CA GLN A 353 -0.05 -27.53 -3.38
C GLN A 353 0.43 -28.64 -4.33
N THR A 354 1.26 -28.30 -5.29
CA THR A 354 1.75 -29.23 -6.33
C THR A 354 3.10 -29.88 -5.98
N LYS A 355 3.68 -29.54 -4.81
CA LYS A 355 4.99 -30.03 -4.35
C LYS A 355 6.15 -29.70 -5.31
N GLN A 356 6.08 -28.55 -5.96
CA GLN A 356 7.10 -28.04 -6.89
C GLN A 356 8.15 -27.19 -6.17
N ASP A 357 8.88 -27.79 -5.22
CA ASP A 357 9.77 -27.09 -4.30
C ASP A 357 10.92 -26.33 -5.00
N SER A 358 11.45 -26.86 -6.12
CA SER A 358 12.49 -26.16 -6.89
C SER A 358 11.99 -24.85 -7.48
N ILE A 359 10.81 -24.87 -8.11
CA ILE A 359 10.18 -23.67 -8.68
C ILE A 359 9.84 -22.69 -7.58
N ALA A 360 9.28 -23.18 -6.47
CA ALA A 360 8.97 -22.36 -5.32
C ALA A 360 10.20 -21.61 -4.80
N ARG A 361 11.35 -22.28 -4.70
CA ARG A 361 12.61 -21.66 -4.24
C ARG A 361 13.06 -20.53 -5.18
N ASP A 362 13.02 -20.76 -6.49
CA ASP A 362 13.39 -19.75 -7.48
C ASP A 362 12.45 -18.52 -7.42
N VAL A 363 11.16 -18.76 -7.27
CA VAL A 363 10.14 -17.69 -7.13
C VAL A 363 10.35 -16.89 -5.86
N ILE A 364 10.54 -17.54 -4.73
CA ILE A 364 10.78 -16.88 -3.43
C ILE A 364 12.07 -16.04 -3.45
N ASN A 365 13.14 -16.56 -4.07
CA ASN A 365 14.38 -15.81 -4.23
C ASN A 365 14.19 -14.56 -5.10
N ARG A 366 13.41 -14.66 -6.18
CA ARG A 366 13.06 -13.50 -7.01
C ARG A 366 12.15 -12.53 -6.25
N PHE A 367 11.17 -13.03 -5.52
CA PHE A 367 10.31 -12.22 -4.66
C PHE A 367 11.11 -11.43 -3.63
N LYS A 368 12.09 -12.07 -2.98
CA LYS A 368 13.05 -11.41 -2.09
C LYS A 368 13.85 -10.32 -2.80
N THR A 369 14.30 -10.58 -4.03
CA THR A 369 15.09 -9.62 -4.81
C THR A 369 14.27 -8.38 -5.17
N ASP A 370 13.04 -8.56 -5.63
CA ASP A 370 12.20 -7.49 -6.15
C ASP A 370 11.54 -6.66 -5.02
N PHE A 371 11.16 -7.30 -3.92
CA PHE A 371 10.35 -6.70 -2.85
C PHE A 371 10.94 -6.82 -1.44
N GLY A 372 12.12 -7.39 -1.27
CA GLY A 372 12.75 -7.62 0.04
C GLY A 372 13.20 -6.35 0.79
N HIS A 373 12.96 -5.18 0.22
CA HIS A 373 13.07 -3.89 0.93
C HIS A 373 11.85 -3.61 1.85
N ARG A 374 10.77 -4.39 1.72
CA ARG A 374 9.54 -4.29 2.50
C ARG A 374 9.53 -5.36 3.58
N ILE A 375 9.34 -4.96 4.83
CA ILE A 375 9.41 -5.87 5.97
C ILE A 375 8.31 -6.95 5.92
N GLU A 376 7.11 -6.59 5.46
CA GLU A 376 5.95 -7.50 5.37
C GLU A 376 6.21 -8.65 4.37
N ILE A 377 7.03 -8.38 3.35
CA ILE A 377 7.43 -9.42 2.39
C ILE A 377 8.48 -10.35 2.99
N LEU A 378 9.40 -9.81 3.78
CA LEU A 378 10.37 -10.64 4.51
C LEU A 378 9.67 -11.53 5.56
N GLU A 379 8.65 -11.01 6.27
CA GLU A 379 7.81 -11.82 7.17
C GLU A 379 7.14 -12.97 6.40
N TYR A 380 6.50 -12.70 5.27
CA TYR A 380 5.88 -13.72 4.43
C TYR A 380 6.89 -14.79 4.00
N ILE A 381 8.07 -14.39 3.50
CA ILE A 381 9.10 -15.31 3.00
C ILE A 381 9.68 -16.17 4.14
N VAL A 382 10.00 -15.57 5.29
CA VAL A 382 10.52 -16.30 6.46
C VAL A 382 9.49 -17.30 6.97
N PHE A 383 8.22 -16.89 7.06
CA PHE A 383 7.14 -17.80 7.45
C PHE A 383 6.97 -18.95 6.46
N TRP A 384 7.06 -18.66 5.16
CA TRP A 384 6.98 -19.67 4.11
C TRP A 384 8.14 -20.68 4.21
N TYR A 385 9.39 -20.23 4.44
CA TYR A 385 10.53 -21.11 4.70
C TYR A 385 10.31 -21.96 5.96
N TYR A 386 9.76 -21.39 7.02
CA TYR A 386 9.42 -22.08 8.26
C TYR A 386 8.40 -23.22 8.01
N GLU A 387 7.32 -22.95 7.30
CA GLU A 387 6.32 -23.97 6.97
C GLU A 387 6.86 -25.09 6.09
N LYS A 388 7.78 -24.76 5.19
CA LYS A 388 8.48 -25.74 4.34
C LYS A 388 9.61 -26.48 5.05
N GLN A 389 9.90 -26.11 6.28
CA GLN A 389 11.03 -26.63 7.05
C GLN A 389 12.39 -26.42 6.33
N TRP A 390 12.53 -25.37 5.57
CA TRP A 390 13.79 -24.93 5.00
C TRP A 390 14.56 -24.11 6.04
N TRP A 391 15.07 -24.85 7.02
CA TRP A 391 15.57 -24.28 8.26
C TRP A 391 16.75 -23.34 8.08
N GLU A 392 17.66 -23.65 7.14
CA GLU A 392 18.82 -22.81 6.83
C GLU A 392 18.36 -21.46 6.28
N ASP A 393 17.57 -21.46 5.20
CA ASP A 393 17.03 -20.23 4.58
C ASP A 393 16.18 -19.42 5.59
N CYS A 394 15.39 -20.10 6.41
CA CYS A 394 14.56 -19.49 7.44
C CYS A 394 15.42 -18.78 8.49
N ALA A 395 16.43 -19.45 9.03
CA ALA A 395 17.29 -18.91 10.09
C ALA A 395 18.10 -17.71 9.60
N GLU A 396 18.73 -17.83 8.42
CA GLU A 396 19.54 -16.77 7.84
C GLU A 396 18.71 -15.53 7.54
N LEU A 397 17.59 -15.69 6.82
CA LEU A 397 16.75 -14.56 6.45
C LEU A 397 16.11 -13.90 7.66
N ALA A 398 15.66 -14.67 8.65
CA ALA A 398 15.09 -14.13 9.87
C ALA A 398 16.11 -13.30 10.66
N MET A 399 17.34 -13.81 10.83
CA MET A 399 18.42 -13.06 11.50
C MET A 399 18.83 -11.79 10.75
N GLU A 400 18.82 -11.81 9.41
CA GLU A 400 19.09 -10.63 8.58
C GLU A 400 17.97 -9.59 8.67
N SER A 401 16.73 -10.04 8.79
CA SER A 401 15.54 -9.19 8.73
C SER A 401 15.18 -8.54 10.07
N ALA A 402 15.44 -9.24 11.19
CA ALA A 402 15.11 -8.75 12.52
C ALA A 402 15.61 -7.32 12.80
N PRO A 403 16.89 -6.95 12.54
CA PRO A 403 17.36 -5.58 12.80
C PRO A 403 16.74 -4.51 11.88
N LYS A 404 16.05 -4.90 10.80
CA LYS A 404 15.39 -3.98 9.84
C LYS A 404 13.96 -3.65 10.26
N ALA A 405 13.36 -4.47 11.14
CA ALA A 405 12.02 -4.24 11.64
C ALA A 405 12.01 -3.05 12.61
N LEU A 406 11.02 -2.17 12.44
CA LEU A 406 10.84 -0.99 13.30
C LEU A 406 10.02 -1.29 14.56
N GLU A 407 9.18 -2.32 14.51
CA GLU A 407 8.30 -2.73 15.60
C GLU A 407 8.96 -3.86 16.40
N ASP A 408 9.01 -3.72 17.70
CA ASP A 408 9.61 -4.70 18.62
C ASP A 408 8.98 -6.08 18.48
N ASP A 409 7.66 -6.17 18.28
CA ASP A 409 6.96 -7.45 18.11
C ASP A 409 7.37 -8.18 16.83
N VAL A 410 7.56 -7.45 15.72
CA VAL A 410 8.05 -8.02 14.46
C VAL A 410 9.49 -8.47 14.59
N GLN A 411 10.32 -7.67 15.26
CA GLN A 411 11.73 -8.02 15.52
C GLN A 411 11.85 -9.29 16.37
N LYS A 412 11.07 -9.39 17.46
CA LYS A 412 11.00 -10.60 18.31
C LYS A 412 10.54 -11.81 17.51
N TRP A 413 9.54 -11.64 16.66
CA TRP A 413 9.01 -12.72 15.83
C TRP A 413 10.09 -13.32 14.92
N PHE A 414 10.88 -12.48 14.24
CA PHE A 414 12.01 -12.95 13.43
C PHE A 414 13.03 -13.72 14.26
N TYR A 415 13.45 -13.18 15.42
CA TYR A 415 14.41 -13.87 16.28
C TYR A 415 13.88 -15.19 16.83
N ASN A 416 12.60 -15.28 17.12
CA ASN A 416 11.97 -16.53 17.57
C ASN A 416 11.97 -17.60 16.47
N LEU A 417 11.64 -17.24 15.23
CA LEU A 417 11.70 -18.17 14.10
C LEU A 417 13.14 -18.60 13.80
N ALA A 418 14.08 -17.67 13.84
CA ALA A 418 15.50 -17.99 13.69
C ALA A 418 15.97 -18.98 14.78
N GLY A 419 15.57 -18.74 16.04
CA GLY A 419 15.88 -19.65 17.15
C GLY A 419 15.36 -21.05 16.92
N THR A 420 14.10 -21.19 16.55
CA THR A 420 13.48 -22.47 16.21
C THR A 420 14.20 -23.15 15.04
N ALA A 421 14.52 -22.40 13.99
CA ALA A 421 15.16 -22.92 12.79
C ALA A 421 16.61 -23.39 13.07
N PHE A 422 17.38 -22.65 13.88
CA PHE A 422 18.72 -23.10 14.30
C PHE A 422 18.69 -24.36 15.16
N PHE A 423 17.77 -24.43 16.13
CA PHE A 423 17.62 -25.63 16.94
C PHE A 423 17.18 -26.86 16.11
N SER A 424 16.40 -26.65 15.05
CA SER A 424 15.99 -27.72 14.12
C SER A 424 17.16 -28.25 13.29
N GLN A 425 18.25 -27.49 13.18
CA GLN A 425 19.52 -27.88 12.53
C GLN A 425 20.59 -28.32 13.53
N ASP A 426 20.25 -28.49 14.80
CA ASP A 426 21.19 -28.76 15.91
C ASP A 426 22.29 -27.68 16.09
N LEU A 427 22.08 -26.47 15.57
CA LEU A 427 22.96 -25.32 15.76
C LEU A 427 22.62 -24.62 17.09
N VAL A 428 22.89 -25.30 18.19
CA VAL A 428 22.42 -24.94 19.55
C VAL A 428 22.84 -23.53 19.95
N ASP A 429 24.13 -23.18 19.80
CA ASP A 429 24.63 -21.86 20.22
C ASP A 429 23.94 -20.71 19.46
N MET A 430 23.70 -20.91 18.17
CA MET A 430 23.00 -19.92 17.35
C MET A 430 21.53 -19.82 17.73
N GLY A 431 20.89 -20.94 18.03
CA GLY A 431 19.51 -20.98 18.50
C GLY A 431 19.33 -20.26 19.85
N VAL A 432 20.24 -20.53 20.81
CA VAL A 432 20.26 -19.83 22.11
C VAL A 432 20.47 -18.32 21.91
N LYS A 433 21.38 -17.93 21.02
CA LYS A 433 21.67 -16.54 20.72
C LYS A 433 20.44 -15.83 20.12
N ALA A 434 19.78 -16.45 19.16
CA ALA A 434 18.58 -15.87 18.52
C ALA A 434 17.43 -15.67 19.54
N TYR A 435 17.10 -16.67 20.34
CA TYR A 435 16.12 -16.52 21.41
C TYR A 435 16.54 -15.47 22.46
N THR A 436 17.85 -15.37 22.75
CA THR A 436 18.34 -14.33 23.69
C THR A 436 18.09 -12.93 23.14
N TYR A 437 18.35 -12.69 21.85
CA TYR A 437 18.04 -11.40 21.22
C TYR A 437 16.54 -11.06 21.31
N SER A 438 15.66 -12.04 21.13
CA SER A 438 14.22 -11.83 21.34
C SER A 438 13.91 -11.45 22.79
N LEU A 439 14.51 -12.15 23.76
CA LEU A 439 14.32 -11.91 25.20
C LEU A 439 14.95 -10.59 25.69
N ASP A 440 15.95 -10.07 25.00
CA ASP A 440 16.55 -8.77 25.28
C ASP A 440 15.62 -7.62 24.89
N ILE A 441 14.75 -7.82 23.89
CA ILE A 441 13.69 -6.87 23.52
C ILE A 441 12.56 -6.94 24.54
N GLU A 442 12.03 -8.14 24.75
CA GLU A 442 10.97 -8.40 25.73
C GLU A 442 11.06 -9.84 26.26
N ARG A 443 11.05 -9.97 27.57
CA ARG A 443 11.00 -11.27 28.22
C ARG A 443 9.56 -11.79 28.27
N ASP A 444 9.01 -12.15 27.10
CA ASP A 444 7.66 -12.70 27.01
C ASP A 444 7.61 -14.20 27.37
N ALA A 445 6.43 -14.67 27.80
CA ALA A 445 6.27 -16.02 28.29
C ALA A 445 6.52 -17.11 27.22
N ALA A 446 6.14 -16.83 25.96
CA ALA A 446 6.28 -17.82 24.89
C ALA A 446 7.74 -18.05 24.52
N THR A 447 8.52 -16.99 24.34
CA THR A 447 9.95 -17.06 24.03
C THR A 447 10.73 -17.74 25.16
N LEU A 448 10.43 -17.40 26.43
CA LEU A 448 11.01 -18.05 27.60
C LEU A 448 10.73 -19.56 27.59
N ASN A 449 9.49 -19.95 27.33
CA ASN A 449 9.08 -21.34 27.25
C ASN A 449 9.77 -22.10 26.11
N ASN A 450 9.84 -21.49 24.92
CA ASN A 450 10.45 -22.12 23.76
C ASN A 450 11.93 -22.39 23.96
N LEU A 451 12.68 -21.42 24.50
CA LEU A 451 14.08 -21.61 24.82
C LEU A 451 14.26 -22.69 25.92
N ALA A 452 13.43 -22.67 26.97
CA ALA A 452 13.45 -23.68 28.02
C ALA A 452 13.18 -25.10 27.50
N TRP A 453 12.19 -25.21 26.58
CA TRP A 453 11.89 -26.49 25.92
C TRP A 453 13.07 -27.01 25.12
N GLU A 454 13.72 -26.19 24.29
CA GLU A 454 14.84 -26.62 23.46
C GLU A 454 16.06 -27.02 24.28
N LEU A 455 16.36 -26.32 25.37
CA LEU A 455 17.39 -26.68 26.31
C LEU A 455 17.04 -27.99 27.06
N GLY A 456 15.82 -28.08 27.59
CA GLY A 456 15.32 -29.24 28.32
C GLY A 456 15.27 -30.50 27.47
N LYS A 457 14.79 -30.41 26.25
CA LYS A 457 14.74 -31.53 25.28
C LYS A 457 16.11 -32.13 25.03
N ARG A 458 17.14 -31.30 24.96
CA ARG A 458 18.54 -31.73 24.73
C ARG A 458 19.34 -31.99 25.99
N SER A 459 18.73 -31.78 27.15
CA SER A 459 19.40 -31.87 28.46
C SER A 459 20.60 -30.91 28.58
N LEU A 460 20.49 -29.72 28.04
CA LEU A 460 21.51 -28.68 28.05
C LEU A 460 21.11 -27.59 29.06
N ASP A 461 22.08 -27.08 29.83
CA ASP A 461 21.90 -25.99 30.80
C ASP A 461 20.55 -26.04 31.54
N LEU A 462 20.29 -27.19 32.17
CA LEU A 462 19.00 -27.49 32.81
C LEU A 462 18.67 -26.52 33.94
N GLU A 463 19.66 -25.94 34.61
CA GLU A 463 19.42 -24.90 35.62
C GLU A 463 18.88 -23.62 35.02
N ARG A 464 19.42 -23.20 33.87
CA ARG A 464 18.89 -22.08 33.09
C ARG A 464 17.48 -22.41 32.57
N ALA A 465 17.29 -23.59 32.01
CA ALA A 465 15.98 -24.05 31.52
C ALA A 465 14.92 -24.00 32.64
N LEU A 466 15.24 -24.43 33.85
CA LEU A 466 14.36 -24.38 35.01
C LEU A 466 13.96 -22.93 35.36
N LYS A 467 14.91 -21.98 35.39
CA LYS A 467 14.63 -20.59 35.67
C LYS A 467 13.70 -19.98 34.58
N LEU A 468 13.94 -20.32 33.31
CA LEU A 468 13.12 -19.86 32.20
C LEU A 468 11.67 -20.38 32.28
N THR A 469 11.47 -21.67 32.64
CA THR A 469 10.12 -22.24 32.84
C THR A 469 9.38 -21.58 34.01
N GLN A 470 10.07 -21.32 35.11
CA GLN A 470 9.49 -20.64 36.28
C GLN A 470 9.04 -19.23 35.92
N GLU A 471 9.90 -18.45 35.23
CA GLU A 471 9.56 -17.11 34.78
C GLU A 471 8.42 -17.14 33.77
N SER A 472 8.45 -18.02 32.78
CA SER A 472 7.41 -18.19 31.78
C SER A 472 6.04 -18.45 32.40
N ASN A 473 5.96 -19.42 33.33
CA ASN A 473 4.72 -19.76 34.04
C ASN A 473 4.24 -18.62 34.96
N SER A 474 5.14 -17.84 35.56
CA SER A 474 4.76 -16.67 36.37
C SER A 474 4.09 -15.57 35.57
N LYS A 475 4.49 -15.39 34.29
CA LYS A 475 3.95 -14.37 33.38
C LYS A 475 2.63 -14.78 32.72
N LYS A 476 2.53 -16.03 32.27
CA LYS A 476 1.37 -16.52 31.50
C LYS A 476 0.25 -17.08 32.37
N GLY A 477 0.60 -17.54 33.58
CA GLY A 477 -0.31 -18.28 34.43
C GLY A 477 -0.29 -19.79 34.12
N LEU A 478 -1.30 -20.51 34.63
CA LEU A 478 -1.35 -21.98 34.55
C LEU A 478 -1.92 -22.41 33.19
N GLU A 479 -1.05 -22.71 32.25
CA GLU A 479 -1.40 -23.32 30.95
C GLU A 479 -0.70 -24.68 30.77
N ALA A 480 -1.40 -25.62 30.14
CA ALA A 480 -0.92 -26.99 29.99
C ALA A 480 0.46 -27.09 29.31
N THR A 481 0.67 -26.37 28.22
CA THR A 481 1.93 -26.40 27.43
C THR A 481 3.12 -25.87 28.23
N TYR A 482 2.95 -24.82 29.01
CA TYR A 482 4.03 -24.23 29.83
C TYR A 482 4.34 -25.10 31.03
N LEU A 483 3.34 -25.73 31.62
CA LEU A 483 3.52 -26.70 32.71
C LEU A 483 4.17 -28.00 32.22
N ASP A 484 3.86 -28.43 31.00
CA ASP A 484 4.52 -29.59 30.37
C ASP A 484 6.04 -29.34 30.20
N THR A 485 6.40 -28.18 29.64
CA THR A 485 7.83 -27.81 29.51
C THR A 485 8.51 -27.79 30.87
N TRP A 486 7.87 -27.25 31.92
CA TRP A 486 8.41 -27.24 33.26
C TRP A 486 8.58 -28.66 33.82
N ALA A 487 7.55 -29.50 33.69
CA ALA A 487 7.60 -30.89 34.10
C ALA A 487 8.73 -31.68 33.40
N TRP A 488 8.88 -31.44 32.10
CA TRP A 488 9.93 -32.09 31.30
C TRP A 488 11.33 -31.66 31.71
N VAL A 489 11.58 -30.39 31.98
CA VAL A 489 12.88 -29.90 32.49
C VAL A 489 13.18 -30.51 33.84
N LEU A 490 12.23 -30.56 34.79
CA LEU A 490 12.39 -31.24 36.10
C LEU A 490 12.68 -32.74 35.94
N PHE A 491 11.99 -33.41 35.03
CA PHE A 491 12.24 -34.79 34.68
C PHE A 491 13.69 -35.02 34.22
N LYS A 492 14.18 -34.14 33.33
CA LYS A 492 15.56 -34.19 32.84
C LYS A 492 16.61 -33.92 33.92
N MET A 493 16.25 -33.14 34.94
CA MET A 493 17.08 -32.88 36.12
C MET A 493 17.06 -34.05 37.13
N GLY A 494 16.16 -35.04 36.97
CA GLY A 494 15.98 -36.17 37.88
C GLY A 494 15.02 -35.89 39.04
N ASP A 495 14.40 -34.71 39.11
CA ASP A 495 13.36 -34.41 40.11
C ASP A 495 11.98 -34.92 39.64
N TYR A 496 11.84 -36.24 39.65
CA TYR A 496 10.64 -36.90 39.14
C TYR A 496 9.39 -36.57 39.96
N THR A 497 9.54 -36.27 41.25
CA THR A 497 8.42 -35.97 42.14
C THR A 497 7.80 -34.60 41.81
N GLU A 498 8.60 -33.56 41.65
CA GLU A 498 8.11 -32.25 41.24
C GLU A 498 7.64 -32.28 39.77
N ALA A 499 8.32 -33.02 38.89
CA ALA A 499 7.89 -33.23 37.51
C ALA A 499 6.45 -33.80 37.45
N GLN A 500 6.16 -34.84 38.26
CA GLN A 500 4.83 -35.45 38.35
C GLN A 500 3.76 -34.42 38.76
N LYS A 501 4.06 -33.58 39.76
CA LYS A 501 3.10 -32.53 40.22
C LYS A 501 2.77 -31.54 39.11
N LYS A 502 3.78 -31.07 38.36
CA LYS A 502 3.57 -30.12 37.24
C LYS A 502 2.82 -30.80 36.11
N MET A 503 3.17 -32.03 35.77
CA MET A 503 2.51 -32.83 34.74
C MET A 503 1.04 -33.11 35.08
N ALA A 504 0.72 -33.43 36.34
CA ALA A 504 -0.66 -33.64 36.78
C ALA A 504 -1.51 -32.39 36.58
N LEU A 505 -0.97 -31.20 36.87
CA LEU A 505 -1.63 -29.92 36.59
C LEU A 505 -1.82 -29.67 35.09
N ALA A 506 -0.78 -29.97 34.27
CA ALA A 506 -0.87 -29.84 32.82
C ALA A 506 -2.00 -30.70 32.23
N LEU A 507 -2.07 -31.97 32.64
CA LEU A 507 -3.11 -32.92 32.23
C LEU A 507 -4.52 -32.48 32.69
N GLN A 508 -4.63 -31.87 33.88
CA GLN A 508 -5.90 -31.34 34.39
C GLN A 508 -6.40 -30.15 33.57
N LEU A 509 -5.50 -29.29 33.09
CA LEU A 509 -5.84 -28.09 32.31
C LEU A 509 -6.12 -28.40 30.83
N GLN A 510 -5.69 -29.53 30.33
CA GLN A 510 -5.85 -29.97 28.94
C GLN A 510 -7.29 -30.45 28.61
N ARG A 511 -8.34 -29.74 29.03
CA ARG A 511 -9.73 -30.25 28.98
C ARG A 511 -10.36 -30.39 27.58
N SER A 512 -9.89 -29.70 26.56
CA SER A 512 -10.60 -29.60 25.28
C SER A 512 -9.88 -30.17 24.05
N LYS A 513 -8.57 -30.34 24.11
CA LYS A 513 -7.75 -30.95 23.04
C LYS A 513 -6.64 -31.79 23.64
N PRO A 514 -6.87 -33.09 23.80
CA PRO A 514 -5.83 -34.00 24.30
C PRO A 514 -4.62 -34.01 23.37
N ASP A 515 -3.42 -33.77 23.91
CA ASP A 515 -2.15 -33.80 23.19
C ASP A 515 -1.38 -35.08 23.51
N ALA A 516 -1.05 -35.84 22.48
CA ALA A 516 -0.29 -37.09 22.61
C ALA A 516 1.09 -36.88 23.30
N THR A 517 1.69 -35.70 23.10
CA THR A 517 3.00 -35.36 23.67
C THR A 517 2.94 -35.27 25.19
N LEU A 518 1.90 -34.62 25.76
CA LEU A 518 1.71 -34.57 27.21
C LEU A 518 1.60 -35.96 27.82
N TYR A 519 0.82 -36.83 27.19
CA TYR A 519 0.68 -38.22 27.68
C TYR A 519 1.96 -39.01 27.58
N ARG A 520 2.79 -38.82 26.54
CA ARG A 520 4.13 -39.44 26.45
C ARG A 520 5.05 -38.96 27.57
N HIS A 521 5.08 -37.65 27.85
CA HIS A 521 5.86 -37.07 28.92
C HIS A 521 5.38 -37.59 30.28
N ALA A 522 4.06 -37.63 30.52
CA ALA A 522 3.49 -38.22 31.73
C ALA A 522 3.87 -39.68 31.90
N GLY A 523 3.79 -40.47 30.84
CA GLY A 523 4.22 -41.89 30.88
C GLY A 523 5.70 -42.06 31.22
N ALA A 524 6.58 -41.20 30.68
CA ALA A 524 8.00 -41.22 30.98
C ALA A 524 8.27 -40.86 32.46
N ILE A 525 7.59 -39.86 33.00
CA ILE A 525 7.71 -39.44 34.40
C ILE A 525 7.21 -40.54 35.35
N GLU A 526 6.05 -41.13 35.09
CA GLU A 526 5.51 -42.23 35.94
C GLU A 526 6.39 -43.46 35.90
N LYS A 527 6.98 -43.80 34.77
CA LYS A 527 7.96 -44.90 34.64
C LYS A 527 9.19 -44.63 35.50
N ALA A 528 9.74 -43.43 35.49
CA ALA A 528 10.90 -43.07 36.30
C ALA A 528 10.61 -43.12 37.82
N LEU A 529 9.35 -42.93 38.20
CA LEU A 529 8.87 -43.09 39.58
C LEU A 529 8.57 -44.55 39.97
N GLY A 530 8.68 -45.51 39.04
CA GLY A 530 8.33 -46.91 39.27
C GLY A 530 6.84 -47.23 39.17
N ASN A 531 6.01 -46.32 38.68
CA ASN A 531 4.56 -46.49 38.56
C ASN A 531 4.22 -47.12 37.18
N GLU A 532 4.60 -48.36 36.96
CA GLU A 532 4.50 -49.04 35.65
C GLU A 532 3.08 -49.07 35.07
N ASP A 533 2.03 -49.30 35.89
CA ASP A 533 0.65 -49.37 35.43
C ASP A 533 0.18 -48.03 34.87
N LYS A 534 0.46 -46.92 35.55
CA LYS A 534 0.13 -45.58 35.07
C LYS A 534 0.95 -45.17 33.85
N ALA A 535 2.21 -45.55 33.81
CA ALA A 535 3.07 -45.32 32.67
C ALA A 535 2.49 -45.99 31.41
N LEU A 536 2.01 -47.24 31.55
CA LEU A 536 1.36 -47.98 30.47
C LEU A 536 0.08 -47.32 30.01
N GLU A 537 -0.78 -46.89 30.96
CA GLU A 537 -2.04 -46.19 30.68
C GLU A 537 -1.80 -44.91 29.87
N TYR A 538 -0.84 -44.08 30.29
CA TYR A 538 -0.54 -42.81 29.58
C TYR A 538 0.06 -43.07 28.20
N ASN A 539 0.95 -44.03 28.05
CA ASN A 539 1.52 -44.37 26.76
C ASN A 539 0.48 -44.95 25.79
N GLN A 540 -0.50 -45.69 26.28
CA GLN A 540 -1.63 -46.15 25.47
C GLN A 540 -2.51 -45.00 25.01
N LYS A 541 -2.85 -44.05 25.89
CA LYS A 541 -3.58 -42.81 25.51
C LYS A 541 -2.83 -42.01 24.47
N ALA A 542 -1.51 -41.86 24.59
CA ALA A 542 -0.71 -41.16 23.58
C ALA A 542 -0.85 -41.83 22.21
N LYS A 543 -0.73 -43.16 22.11
CA LYS A 543 -0.90 -43.92 20.87
C LYS A 543 -2.29 -43.80 20.26
N GLU A 544 -3.34 -43.81 21.09
CA GLU A 544 -4.72 -43.61 20.63
C GLU A 544 -4.96 -42.24 20.02
N LEU A 545 -4.25 -41.21 20.49
CA LEU A 545 -4.32 -39.85 19.96
C LEU A 545 -3.51 -39.69 18.66
N GLU A 546 -2.40 -40.40 18.52
CA GLU A 546 -1.57 -40.40 17.30
C GLU A 546 -2.21 -41.21 16.15
N GLY A 547 -3.09 -42.15 16.44
CA GLY A 547 -3.80 -42.96 15.45
C GLY A 547 -5.08 -42.35 14.91
N LYS A 548 -5.46 -41.17 15.40
CA LYS A 548 -6.59 -40.38 14.94
C LYS A 548 -6.13 -39.21 14.07
#